data_4ab0e11067e004904854e7a938c828c6
#
_entry.id   4ab0e11067e004904854e7a938c828c6
#
_cell.length_a   1.000
_cell.length_b   1.000
_cell.length_c   1.000
_cell.angle_alpha   90.00
_cell.angle_beta   90.00
_cell.angle_gamma   90.00
#
_symmetry.space_group_name_H-M   'P 1'
#
loop_
_entity.id
_entity.type
_entity.pdbx_description
1 polymer ?
#
loop_
_entity_poly.entity_id
_entity_poly.type
_entity_poly.pdbx_seq_one_letter_code
_entity_poly.pdbx_strand_id
1 'polypeptide(L)'
;FCGWEITTVCSFLMIGYTRTPEAIKNAFTQIILNMLGGIAFLVGLMYLHVNGMPLTISGMIELSGAGTAQSALLVMPVILLSLAALTKAAQMPFHTWLLGAMVAPTPTSALLHSSTMVKAGVFLMVKLSPLYAIYPVTGFMVTSVGAITFLLAALMAISQSNAKRVLAYSTISNLGLISACLGVGAPEAVWAAIFLILFHTVAKSLLFLCVGTAEHHIGSRNVEDMDGMFSRMPHLTPLMMLGIMGMFVAPFGMLVSKWGALVAFAQTGNVLMIMVLAFGSAATFFFWGKWLAKLSGVDPTAQNVEVNVHKTEWMALNTIAALLILCCVAFPIISSGLVSPYLAMVFGRVPYVIGKDAMYLMVVIVAFIAVVLLTSFRVSNKPHVNVYLSGVGTDKYRHFRGSMGHEVKAEKRNWYSEDALGEKRIGPAGSVVCCSIILFALLCCAWIGPERLAMSAPSVLRGKYFEGSGVVGIFIGTVAFALLAPLVGGLIDGVDRKLSARMQGRVGPRLLQPFYDVAKLLRKAPASVNTMD
;
A
#
# COMPACT_ATOMS: atom_id res chain seq x y z
N PHE A 1 -22.22 -13.54 0.42
CA PHE A 1 -22.69 -12.15 0.55
C PHE A 1 -23.00 -11.77 1.99
N CYS A 2 -23.83 -12.54 2.72
CA CYS A 2 -24.17 -12.21 4.12
C CYS A 2 -22.92 -12.00 5.02
N GLY A 3 -21.94 -12.91 4.98
CA GLY A 3 -20.68 -12.75 5.72
C GLY A 3 -19.90 -11.50 5.31
N TRP A 4 -19.97 -11.11 4.04
CA TRP A 4 -19.36 -9.87 3.53
C TRP A 4 -19.97 -8.63 4.19
N GLU A 5 -21.30 -8.55 4.30
CA GLU A 5 -21.98 -7.42 4.90
C GLU A 5 -21.90 -7.42 6.43
N ILE A 6 -21.87 -8.58 7.09
CA ILE A 6 -21.59 -8.67 8.53
C ILE A 6 -20.27 -7.98 8.86
N THR A 7 -19.21 -8.20 8.07
CA THR A 7 -17.92 -7.51 8.30
C THR A 7 -18.02 -6.00 8.11
N THR A 8 -18.88 -5.51 7.20
CA THR A 8 -19.14 -4.08 7.00
C THR A 8 -19.78 -3.46 8.24
N VAL A 9 -20.83 -4.11 8.78
CA VAL A 9 -21.54 -3.64 10.00
C VAL A 9 -20.64 -3.70 11.23
N CYS A 10 -19.88 -4.79 11.43
CA CYS A 10 -18.93 -4.89 12.54
C CYS A 10 -17.90 -3.75 12.50
N SER A 11 -17.37 -3.45 11.30
CA SER A 11 -16.41 -2.36 11.13
C SER A 11 -17.02 -0.98 11.42
N PHE A 12 -18.26 -0.75 11.02
CA PHE A 12 -19.01 0.47 11.34
C PHE A 12 -19.11 0.68 12.85
N LEU A 13 -19.52 -0.35 13.60
CA LEU A 13 -19.65 -0.31 15.05
C LEU A 13 -18.30 -0.07 15.74
N MET A 14 -17.25 -0.72 15.27
CA MET A 14 -15.90 -0.59 15.84
C MET A 14 -15.28 0.78 15.59
N ILE A 15 -15.50 1.39 14.42
CA ILE A 15 -14.99 2.74 14.11
C ILE A 15 -15.76 3.79 14.93
N GLY A 16 -17.07 3.63 15.05
CA GLY A 16 -17.93 4.51 15.83
C GLY A 16 -17.87 4.30 17.35
N TYR A 17 -17.05 3.39 17.85
CA TYR A 17 -17.04 2.97 19.26
C TYR A 17 -16.86 4.12 20.25
N THR A 18 -15.99 5.07 19.95
CA THR A 18 -15.70 6.22 20.84
C THR A 18 -16.83 7.27 20.88
N ARG A 19 -17.80 7.17 19.98
CA ARG A 19 -18.98 8.07 19.88
C ARG A 19 -18.65 9.57 19.76
N THR A 20 -17.41 9.92 19.43
CA THR A 20 -17.05 11.30 19.11
C THR A 20 -17.69 11.72 17.78
N PRO A 21 -18.00 13.02 17.55
CA PRO A 21 -18.54 13.47 16.26
C PRO A 21 -17.69 13.05 15.05
N GLU A 22 -16.38 13.06 15.22
CA GLU A 22 -15.44 12.60 14.20
C GLU A 22 -15.54 11.09 13.94
N ALA A 23 -15.60 10.27 15.00
CA ALA A 23 -15.74 8.82 14.89
C ALA A 23 -17.07 8.43 14.22
N ILE A 24 -18.17 9.11 14.58
CA ILE A 24 -19.48 8.89 13.97
C ILE A 24 -19.42 9.22 12.46
N LYS A 25 -18.89 10.39 12.09
CA LYS A 25 -18.75 10.80 10.69
C LYS A 25 -17.92 9.78 9.89
N ASN A 26 -16.79 9.33 10.43
CA ASN A 26 -15.91 8.38 9.78
C ASN A 26 -16.52 6.97 9.68
N ALA A 27 -17.30 6.55 10.68
CA ALA A 27 -18.08 5.32 10.62
C ALA A 27 -19.13 5.37 9.50
N PHE A 28 -19.86 6.47 9.35
CA PHE A 28 -20.79 6.65 8.23
C PHE A 28 -20.09 6.67 6.87
N THR A 29 -18.95 7.33 6.76
CA THR A 29 -18.15 7.28 5.52
C THR A 29 -17.74 5.85 5.16
N GLN A 30 -17.32 5.06 6.16
CA GLN A 30 -16.96 3.67 5.97
C GLN A 30 -18.14 2.83 5.47
N ILE A 31 -19.31 2.93 6.13
CA ILE A 31 -20.46 2.10 5.73
C ILE A 31 -20.96 2.48 4.34
N ILE A 32 -21.06 3.78 4.00
CA ILE A 32 -21.51 4.24 2.69
C ILE A 32 -20.61 3.71 1.57
N LEU A 33 -19.27 3.88 1.70
CA LEU A 33 -18.35 3.43 0.67
C LEU A 33 -18.35 1.89 0.53
N ASN A 34 -18.43 1.15 1.63
CA ASN A 34 -18.49 -0.31 1.55
C ASN A 34 -19.85 -0.83 1.08
N MET A 35 -20.95 -0.13 1.33
CA MET A 35 -22.26 -0.45 0.75
C MET A 35 -22.28 -0.28 -0.76
N LEU A 36 -21.58 0.71 -1.33
CA LEU A 36 -21.42 0.80 -2.79
C LEU A 36 -20.79 -0.48 -3.35
N GLY A 37 -19.76 -1.00 -2.69
CA GLY A 37 -19.18 -2.30 -3.04
C GLY A 37 -20.16 -3.46 -2.81
N GLY A 38 -20.93 -3.43 -1.73
CA GLY A 38 -21.97 -4.43 -1.42
C GLY A 38 -23.07 -4.46 -2.49
N ILE A 39 -23.51 -3.30 -2.96
CA ILE A 39 -24.48 -3.18 -4.07
C ILE A 39 -23.89 -3.78 -5.35
N ALA A 40 -22.65 -3.46 -5.70
CA ALA A 40 -21.98 -4.05 -6.86
C ALA A 40 -21.88 -5.58 -6.74
N PHE A 41 -21.56 -6.09 -5.55
CA PHE A 41 -21.55 -7.54 -5.28
C PHE A 41 -22.91 -8.17 -5.52
N LEU A 42 -23.96 -7.58 -4.94
CA LEU A 42 -25.34 -8.07 -5.05
C LEU A 42 -25.81 -8.06 -6.52
N VAL A 43 -25.59 -6.95 -7.23
CA VAL A 43 -25.96 -6.83 -8.66
C VAL A 43 -25.21 -7.87 -9.49
N GLY A 44 -23.93 -8.14 -9.21
CA GLY A 44 -23.17 -9.20 -9.85
C GLY A 44 -23.78 -10.59 -9.64
N LEU A 45 -24.20 -10.91 -8.41
CA LEU A 45 -24.88 -12.18 -8.10
C LEU A 45 -26.26 -12.27 -8.78
N MET A 46 -27.03 -11.19 -8.77
CA MET A 46 -28.33 -11.14 -9.44
C MET A 46 -28.19 -11.35 -10.95
N TYR A 47 -27.18 -10.74 -11.57
CA TYR A 47 -26.87 -10.91 -12.98
C TYR A 47 -26.56 -12.38 -13.32
N LEU A 48 -25.72 -13.04 -12.49
CA LEU A 48 -25.43 -14.47 -12.65
C LEU A 48 -26.70 -15.31 -12.54
N HIS A 49 -27.54 -15.05 -11.55
CA HIS A 49 -28.78 -15.83 -11.30
C HIS A 49 -29.79 -15.68 -12.44
N VAL A 50 -30.04 -14.45 -12.88
CA VAL A 50 -31.01 -14.16 -13.96
C VAL A 50 -30.62 -14.82 -15.29
N ASN A 51 -29.30 -14.92 -15.56
CA ASN A 51 -28.80 -15.57 -16.78
C ASN A 51 -28.54 -17.07 -16.60
N GLY A 52 -28.99 -17.69 -15.51
CA GLY A 52 -28.83 -19.13 -15.27
C GLY A 52 -27.38 -19.60 -15.13
N MET A 53 -26.49 -18.67 -14.72
CA MET A 53 -25.07 -18.96 -14.56
C MET A 53 -24.74 -19.44 -13.13
N PRO A 54 -23.64 -20.18 -12.94
CA PRO A 54 -23.25 -20.67 -11.63
C PRO A 54 -22.91 -19.51 -10.69
N LEU A 55 -23.42 -19.57 -9.45
CA LEU A 55 -23.15 -18.60 -8.39
C LEU A 55 -21.86 -18.90 -7.63
N THR A 56 -21.20 -20.03 -7.91
CA THR A 56 -19.94 -20.43 -7.30
C THR A 56 -18.76 -19.97 -8.16
N ILE A 57 -17.68 -19.55 -7.52
CA ILE A 57 -16.46 -19.10 -8.24
C ILE A 57 -15.86 -20.25 -9.06
N SER A 58 -15.89 -21.49 -8.54
CA SER A 58 -15.43 -22.67 -9.28
C SER A 58 -16.26 -22.89 -10.56
N GLY A 59 -17.59 -22.80 -10.47
CA GLY A 59 -18.44 -22.91 -11.63
C GLY A 59 -18.27 -21.77 -12.63
N MET A 60 -17.97 -20.54 -12.17
CA MET A 60 -17.63 -19.43 -13.07
C MET A 60 -16.32 -19.69 -13.82
N ILE A 61 -15.31 -20.28 -13.16
CA ILE A 61 -14.05 -20.66 -13.79
C ILE A 61 -14.27 -21.77 -14.83
N GLU A 62 -15.03 -22.79 -14.52
CA GLU A 62 -15.37 -23.87 -15.44
C GLU A 62 -16.14 -23.33 -16.66
N LEU A 63 -17.17 -22.51 -16.44
CA LEU A 63 -17.94 -21.90 -17.52
C LEU A 63 -17.08 -21.00 -18.41
N SER A 64 -16.11 -20.28 -17.82
CA SER A 64 -15.21 -19.40 -18.57
C SER A 64 -14.29 -20.17 -19.52
N GLY A 65 -13.93 -21.40 -19.19
CA GLY A 65 -13.14 -22.32 -20.04
C GLY A 65 -13.92 -22.94 -21.20
N ALA A 66 -15.25 -22.93 -21.16
CA ALA A 66 -16.10 -23.60 -22.16
C ALA A 66 -16.17 -22.86 -23.51
N GLY A 67 -15.74 -21.59 -23.60
CA GLY A 67 -15.72 -20.81 -24.86
C GLY A 67 -17.12 -20.57 -25.48
N THR A 68 -18.17 -20.65 -24.69
CA THR A 68 -19.59 -20.47 -25.12
C THR A 68 -20.01 -19.00 -25.07
N ALA A 69 -21.12 -18.64 -25.71
CA ALA A 69 -21.71 -17.30 -25.59
C ALA A 69 -22.01 -16.93 -24.12
N GLN A 70 -22.37 -17.92 -23.28
CA GLN A 70 -22.56 -17.70 -21.85
C GLN A 70 -21.28 -17.33 -21.12
N SER A 71 -20.10 -17.84 -21.53
CA SER A 71 -18.83 -17.45 -20.92
C SER A 71 -18.52 -15.98 -21.14
N ALA A 72 -18.94 -15.40 -22.27
CA ALA A 72 -18.76 -13.97 -22.55
C ALA A 72 -19.58 -13.09 -21.59
N LEU A 73 -20.74 -13.54 -21.15
CA LEU A 73 -21.59 -12.81 -20.19
C LEU A 73 -20.97 -12.71 -18.79
N LEU A 74 -19.98 -13.56 -18.45
CA LEU A 74 -19.28 -13.49 -17.16
C LEU A 74 -18.45 -12.22 -16.96
N VAL A 75 -18.09 -11.48 -18.00
CA VAL A 75 -17.30 -10.25 -17.89
C VAL A 75 -17.94 -9.24 -16.93
N MET A 76 -19.26 -9.02 -17.07
CA MET A 76 -19.99 -8.05 -16.24
C MET A 76 -20.01 -8.42 -14.75
N PRO A 77 -20.41 -9.62 -14.32
CA PRO A 77 -20.36 -9.98 -12.91
C PRO A 77 -18.92 -10.02 -12.36
N VAL A 78 -17.91 -10.39 -13.15
CA VAL A 78 -16.52 -10.37 -12.71
C VAL A 78 -16.04 -8.92 -12.45
N ILE A 79 -16.42 -7.94 -13.29
CA ILE A 79 -16.14 -6.51 -13.02
C ILE A 79 -16.84 -6.04 -11.74
N LEU A 80 -18.12 -6.37 -11.56
CA LEU A 80 -18.89 -5.94 -10.39
C LEU A 80 -18.36 -6.55 -9.08
N LEU A 81 -18.01 -7.83 -9.09
CA LEU A 81 -17.36 -8.49 -7.96
C LEU A 81 -15.97 -7.90 -7.67
N SER A 82 -15.22 -7.55 -8.72
CA SER A 82 -13.92 -6.88 -8.57
C SER A 82 -14.07 -5.49 -8.01
N LEU A 83 -15.09 -4.73 -8.41
CA LEU A 83 -15.40 -3.42 -7.83
C LEU A 83 -15.73 -3.54 -6.33
N ALA A 84 -16.53 -4.52 -5.94
CA ALA A 84 -16.80 -4.81 -4.54
C ALA A 84 -15.51 -5.14 -3.77
N ALA A 85 -14.61 -5.91 -4.37
CA ALA A 85 -13.32 -6.24 -3.77
C ALA A 85 -12.41 -5.01 -3.62
N LEU A 86 -12.35 -4.12 -4.62
CA LEU A 86 -11.58 -2.87 -4.59
C LEU A 86 -12.07 -1.91 -3.49
N THR A 87 -13.39 -1.78 -3.29
CA THR A 87 -13.94 -0.95 -2.21
C THR A 87 -13.54 -1.46 -0.84
N LYS A 88 -13.67 -2.77 -0.61
CA LYS A 88 -13.34 -3.40 0.68
C LYS A 88 -11.82 -3.41 0.94
N ALA A 89 -11.01 -3.54 -0.12
CA ALA A 89 -9.56 -3.44 -0.05
C ALA A 89 -9.05 -1.99 0.02
N ALA A 90 -9.93 -1.01 0.20
CA ALA A 90 -9.60 0.41 0.30
C ALA A 90 -8.70 0.91 -0.85
N GLN A 91 -9.00 0.49 -2.07
CA GLN A 91 -8.31 1.01 -3.24
C GLN A 91 -8.87 2.38 -3.65
N MET A 92 -8.08 3.20 -4.32
CA MET A 92 -8.58 4.46 -4.86
C MET A 92 -9.68 4.20 -5.88
N PRO A 93 -10.78 4.95 -5.84
CA PRO A 93 -11.06 6.16 -5.05
C PRO A 93 -11.62 5.91 -3.63
N PHE A 94 -11.83 4.67 -3.24
CA PHE A 94 -12.54 4.29 -2.00
C PHE A 94 -11.65 4.28 -0.73
N HIS A 95 -10.38 4.67 -0.83
CA HIS A 95 -9.39 4.54 0.24
C HIS A 95 -9.67 5.38 1.50
N THR A 96 -10.50 6.42 1.38
CA THR A 96 -10.73 7.42 2.44
C THR A 96 -11.37 6.83 3.68
N TRP A 97 -12.20 5.78 3.56
CA TRP A 97 -12.80 5.14 4.72
C TRP A 97 -11.75 4.52 5.66
N LEU A 98 -10.68 3.98 5.08
CA LEU A 98 -9.62 3.34 5.85
C LEU A 98 -8.79 4.36 6.64
N LEU A 99 -8.58 5.54 6.07
CA LEU A 99 -7.91 6.66 6.75
C LEU A 99 -8.79 7.22 7.89
N GLY A 100 -10.10 7.32 7.66
CA GLY A 100 -11.06 7.71 8.68
C GLY A 100 -11.15 6.72 9.84
N ALA A 101 -10.89 5.43 9.59
CA ALA A 101 -10.88 4.40 10.63
C ALA A 101 -9.76 4.56 11.67
N MET A 102 -8.79 5.47 11.45
CA MET A 102 -7.70 5.76 12.41
C MET A 102 -8.15 6.43 13.70
N VAL A 103 -9.39 6.92 13.78
CA VAL A 103 -9.99 7.43 15.02
C VAL A 103 -10.32 6.31 16.02
N ALA A 104 -10.46 5.08 15.54
CA ALA A 104 -10.75 3.92 16.37
C ALA A 104 -9.60 3.59 17.35
N PRO A 105 -9.90 2.91 18.47
CA PRO A 105 -8.87 2.38 19.36
C PRO A 105 -7.84 1.54 18.60
N THR A 106 -6.59 1.56 19.06
CA THR A 106 -5.48 0.96 18.30
C THR A 106 -5.63 -0.55 18.07
N PRO A 107 -6.12 -1.37 19.02
CA PRO A 107 -6.39 -2.80 18.76
C PRO A 107 -7.41 -3.03 17.64
N THR A 108 -8.44 -2.19 17.57
CA THR A 108 -9.43 -2.20 16.48
C THR A 108 -8.78 -1.85 15.14
N SER A 109 -7.96 -0.79 15.12
CA SER A 109 -7.22 -0.42 13.91
C SER A 109 -6.27 -1.54 13.48
N ALA A 110 -5.58 -2.20 14.41
CA ALA A 110 -4.72 -3.34 14.12
C ALA A 110 -5.52 -4.46 13.43
N LEU A 111 -6.68 -4.82 13.95
CA LEU A 111 -7.54 -5.87 13.39
C LEU A 111 -8.05 -5.51 11.99
N LEU A 112 -8.61 -4.32 11.80
CA LEU A 112 -9.21 -3.88 10.54
C LEU A 112 -8.18 -3.78 9.41
N HIS A 113 -6.97 -3.26 9.69
CA HIS A 113 -5.95 -2.97 8.68
C HIS A 113 -5.03 -4.14 8.36
N SER A 114 -4.81 -5.06 9.33
CA SER A 114 -3.86 -6.15 9.12
C SER A 114 -4.49 -7.43 8.62
N SER A 115 -5.64 -7.86 9.17
CA SER A 115 -6.06 -9.25 9.00
C SER A 115 -7.51 -9.48 8.60
N THR A 116 -8.42 -8.53 8.75
CA THR A 116 -9.86 -8.79 8.55
C THR A 116 -10.44 -8.12 7.31
N MET A 117 -11.01 -6.93 7.46
CA MET A 117 -11.86 -6.31 6.45
C MET A 117 -11.15 -6.08 5.11
N VAL A 118 -9.97 -5.47 5.14
CA VAL A 118 -9.21 -5.20 3.90
C VAL A 118 -8.72 -6.48 3.23
N LYS A 119 -8.51 -7.54 4.02
CA LYS A 119 -8.09 -8.85 3.48
C LYS A 119 -9.24 -9.61 2.83
N ALA A 120 -10.48 -9.40 3.25
CA ALA A 120 -11.64 -9.97 2.55
C ALA A 120 -11.71 -9.48 1.10
N GLY A 121 -11.41 -8.20 0.82
CA GLY A 121 -11.35 -7.66 -0.53
C GLY A 121 -10.30 -8.36 -1.39
N VAL A 122 -9.05 -8.39 -0.93
CA VAL A 122 -7.97 -9.04 -1.70
C VAL A 122 -8.14 -10.55 -1.77
N PHE A 123 -8.75 -11.19 -0.77
CA PHE A 123 -9.09 -12.61 -0.83
C PHE A 123 -10.08 -12.93 -1.97
N LEU A 124 -11.11 -12.10 -2.12
CA LEU A 124 -12.03 -12.23 -3.25
C LEU A 124 -11.28 -12.08 -4.58
N MET A 125 -10.35 -11.11 -4.70
CA MET A 125 -9.53 -10.96 -5.90
C MET A 125 -8.62 -12.16 -6.16
N VAL A 126 -8.05 -12.81 -5.10
CA VAL A 126 -7.29 -14.07 -5.25
C VAL A 126 -8.16 -15.14 -5.89
N LYS A 127 -9.43 -15.27 -5.44
CA LYS A 127 -10.36 -16.23 -5.99
C LYS A 127 -10.79 -15.92 -7.42
N LEU A 128 -10.88 -14.64 -7.78
CA LEU A 128 -11.22 -14.19 -9.14
C LEU A 128 -10.01 -14.15 -10.09
N SER A 129 -8.78 -14.29 -9.59
CA SER A 129 -7.57 -14.11 -10.40
C SER A 129 -7.47 -14.98 -11.65
N PRO A 130 -7.97 -16.23 -11.71
CA PRO A 130 -7.99 -17.00 -12.96
C PRO A 130 -8.86 -16.35 -14.04
N LEU A 131 -9.95 -15.69 -13.62
CA LEU A 131 -10.86 -15.01 -14.54
C LEU A 131 -10.23 -13.72 -15.11
N TYR A 132 -9.30 -13.09 -14.40
CA TYR A 132 -8.58 -11.90 -14.91
C TYR A 132 -7.67 -12.24 -16.10
N ALA A 133 -7.13 -13.47 -16.15
CA ALA A 133 -6.36 -13.95 -17.30
C ALA A 133 -7.26 -14.15 -18.54
N ILE A 134 -8.54 -14.48 -18.35
CA ILE A 134 -9.49 -14.76 -19.42
C ILE A 134 -10.20 -13.47 -19.86
N TYR A 135 -10.52 -12.59 -18.92
CA TYR A 135 -11.21 -11.31 -19.15
C TYR A 135 -10.28 -10.10 -18.95
N PRO A 136 -9.52 -9.70 -19.98
CA PRO A 136 -8.44 -8.72 -19.85
C PRO A 136 -8.91 -7.32 -19.46
N VAL A 137 -10.13 -6.92 -19.81
CA VAL A 137 -10.67 -5.62 -19.38
C VAL A 137 -10.75 -5.54 -17.85
N THR A 138 -11.19 -6.63 -17.21
CA THR A 138 -11.27 -6.73 -15.76
C THR A 138 -9.87 -6.78 -15.14
N GLY A 139 -8.99 -7.61 -15.71
CA GLY A 139 -7.59 -7.72 -15.29
C GLY A 139 -6.88 -6.36 -15.39
N PHE A 140 -7.06 -5.63 -16.49
CA PHE A 140 -6.52 -4.28 -16.68
C PHE A 140 -7.06 -3.28 -15.65
N MET A 141 -8.36 -3.29 -15.38
CA MET A 141 -8.99 -2.43 -14.36
C MET A 141 -8.35 -2.68 -12.99
N VAL A 142 -8.28 -3.92 -12.54
CA VAL A 142 -7.75 -4.29 -11.22
C VAL A 142 -6.25 -3.98 -11.13
N THR A 143 -5.48 -4.31 -12.17
CA THR A 143 -4.04 -4.03 -12.23
C THR A 143 -3.75 -2.53 -12.17
N SER A 144 -4.44 -1.74 -13.00
CA SER A 144 -4.17 -0.30 -13.11
C SER A 144 -4.60 0.46 -11.86
N VAL A 145 -5.79 0.17 -11.32
CA VAL A 145 -6.26 0.76 -10.05
C VAL A 145 -5.32 0.39 -8.91
N GLY A 146 -4.91 -0.88 -8.83
CA GLY A 146 -3.96 -1.35 -7.83
C GLY A 146 -2.60 -0.67 -7.94
N ALA A 147 -2.05 -0.55 -9.15
CA ALA A 147 -0.76 0.07 -9.42
C ALA A 147 -0.73 1.57 -9.05
N ILE A 148 -1.76 2.32 -9.45
CA ILE A 148 -1.92 3.74 -9.12
C ILE A 148 -2.06 3.91 -7.60
N THR A 149 -2.90 3.09 -6.97
CA THR A 149 -3.08 3.11 -5.51
C THR A 149 -1.77 2.81 -4.79
N PHE A 150 -1.00 1.81 -5.23
CA PHE A 150 0.30 1.46 -4.67
C PHE A 150 1.27 2.64 -4.70
N LEU A 151 1.45 3.25 -5.87
CA LEU A 151 2.40 4.35 -6.06
C LEU A 151 1.98 5.59 -5.28
N LEU A 152 0.75 6.06 -5.46
CA LEU A 152 0.30 7.31 -4.87
C LEU A 152 0.15 7.22 -3.35
N ALA A 153 -0.33 6.10 -2.81
CA ALA A 153 -0.40 5.91 -1.36
C ALA A 153 0.99 5.81 -0.72
N ALA A 154 1.98 5.22 -1.41
CA ALA A 154 3.37 5.23 -0.93
C ALA A 154 3.94 6.65 -0.86
N LEU A 155 3.68 7.49 -1.88
CA LEU A 155 4.09 8.89 -1.89
C LEU A 155 3.40 9.70 -0.79
N MET A 156 2.09 9.53 -0.60
CA MET A 156 1.34 10.21 0.47
C MET A 156 1.79 9.79 1.87
N ALA A 157 2.27 8.54 2.05
CA ALA A 157 2.84 8.10 3.32
C ALA A 157 4.09 8.90 3.74
N ILE A 158 4.86 9.41 2.78
CA ILE A 158 6.03 10.26 3.04
C ILE A 158 5.62 11.56 3.74
N SER A 159 4.48 12.15 3.37
CA SER A 159 4.00 13.42 3.91
C SER A 159 3.37 13.33 5.30
N GLN A 160 3.16 12.12 5.84
CA GLN A 160 2.50 11.94 7.13
C GLN A 160 3.49 11.99 8.29
N SER A 161 3.14 12.76 9.34
CA SER A 161 3.82 12.78 10.63
C SER A 161 3.18 11.84 11.65
N ASN A 162 1.88 11.61 11.57
CA ASN A 162 1.14 10.72 12.46
C ASN A 162 1.42 9.25 12.11
N ALA A 163 1.94 8.49 13.07
CA ALA A 163 2.33 7.09 12.91
C ALA A 163 1.16 6.19 12.43
N LYS A 164 -0.04 6.34 12.98
CA LYS A 164 -1.21 5.57 12.54
C LYS A 164 -1.56 5.89 11.08
N ARG A 165 -1.42 7.15 10.64
CA ARG A 165 -1.67 7.53 9.24
C ARG A 165 -0.58 6.99 8.31
N VAL A 166 0.69 6.98 8.73
CA VAL A 166 1.77 6.30 7.97
C VAL A 166 1.45 4.82 7.81
N LEU A 167 1.01 4.14 8.88
CA LEU A 167 0.59 2.75 8.82
C LEU A 167 -0.61 2.54 7.90
N ALA A 168 -1.61 3.42 7.92
CA ALA A 168 -2.77 3.35 7.05
C ALA A 168 -2.40 3.50 5.57
N TYR A 169 -1.66 4.55 5.19
CA TYR A 169 -1.20 4.74 3.82
C TYR A 169 -0.31 3.61 3.32
N SER A 170 0.59 3.11 4.17
CA SER A 170 1.40 1.96 3.80
C SER A 170 0.58 0.67 3.67
N THR A 171 -0.56 0.54 4.35
CA THR A 171 -1.53 -0.55 4.14
C THR A 171 -2.22 -0.40 2.79
N ILE A 172 -2.77 0.78 2.48
CA ILE A 172 -3.41 1.08 1.18
C ILE A 172 -2.42 0.81 0.04
N SER A 173 -1.18 1.27 0.17
CA SER A 173 -0.13 1.02 -0.80
C SER A 173 0.13 -0.48 -1.02
N ASN A 174 0.35 -1.25 0.04
CA ASN A 174 0.61 -2.69 -0.11
C ASN A 174 -0.60 -3.45 -0.68
N LEU A 175 -1.83 -3.09 -0.27
CA LEU A 175 -3.04 -3.65 -0.87
C LEU A 175 -3.15 -3.30 -2.36
N GLY A 176 -2.68 -2.10 -2.76
CA GLY A 176 -2.57 -1.70 -4.16
C GLY A 176 -1.62 -2.61 -4.95
N LEU A 177 -0.44 -2.91 -4.40
CA LEU A 177 0.49 -3.84 -5.04
C LEU A 177 -0.09 -5.26 -5.14
N ILE A 178 -0.75 -5.73 -4.08
CA ILE A 178 -1.42 -7.03 -4.07
C ILE A 178 -2.49 -7.07 -5.18
N SER A 179 -3.34 -6.05 -5.27
CA SER A 179 -4.37 -5.95 -6.31
C SER A 179 -3.76 -5.90 -7.72
N ALA A 180 -2.67 -5.14 -7.90
CA ALA A 180 -1.96 -5.08 -9.17
C ALA A 180 -1.40 -6.44 -9.59
N CYS A 181 -0.80 -7.19 -8.67
CA CYS A 181 -0.32 -8.55 -8.94
C CYS A 181 -1.47 -9.51 -9.32
N LEU A 182 -2.59 -9.43 -8.59
CA LEU A 182 -3.75 -10.31 -8.83
C LEU A 182 -4.41 -10.02 -10.18
N GLY A 183 -4.53 -8.73 -10.55
CA GLY A 183 -5.13 -8.31 -11.81
C GLY A 183 -4.36 -8.78 -13.06
N VAL A 184 -3.05 -9.05 -12.94
CA VAL A 184 -2.26 -9.65 -14.04
C VAL A 184 -2.75 -11.07 -14.38
N GLY A 185 -3.33 -11.80 -13.43
CA GLY A 185 -3.88 -13.13 -13.65
C GLY A 185 -2.85 -14.23 -13.94
N ALA A 186 -1.55 -13.93 -13.82
CA ALA A 186 -0.50 -14.93 -13.98
C ALA A 186 -0.25 -15.66 -12.66
N PRO A 187 -0.04 -17.00 -12.67
CA PRO A 187 0.15 -17.77 -11.44
C PRO A 187 1.38 -17.30 -10.62
N GLU A 188 2.42 -16.81 -11.26
CA GLU A 188 3.61 -16.23 -10.61
C GLU A 188 3.25 -14.93 -9.86
N ALA A 189 2.40 -14.08 -10.44
CA ALA A 189 1.95 -12.84 -9.83
C ALA A 189 0.98 -13.12 -8.65
N VAL A 190 0.12 -14.13 -8.79
CA VAL A 190 -0.77 -14.59 -7.72
C VAL A 190 0.02 -15.20 -6.56
N TRP A 191 1.07 -15.97 -6.86
CA TRP A 191 2.01 -16.46 -5.85
C TRP A 191 2.60 -15.29 -5.04
N ALA A 192 3.12 -14.28 -5.72
CA ALA A 192 3.67 -13.09 -5.07
C ALA A 192 2.62 -12.36 -4.22
N ALA A 193 1.39 -12.22 -4.72
CA ALA A 193 0.28 -11.59 -4.03
C ALA A 193 -0.08 -12.32 -2.72
N ILE A 194 -0.15 -13.66 -2.74
CA ILE A 194 -0.46 -14.46 -1.54
C ILE A 194 0.60 -14.25 -0.46
N PHE A 195 1.89 -14.22 -0.82
CA PHE A 195 2.96 -13.95 0.15
C PHE A 195 2.97 -12.50 0.63
N LEU A 196 2.66 -11.53 -0.24
CA LEU A 196 2.45 -10.13 0.17
C LEU A 196 1.31 -10.04 1.21
N ILE A 197 0.20 -10.78 1.03
CA ILE A 197 -0.90 -10.83 2.00
C ILE A 197 -0.42 -11.38 3.33
N LEU A 198 0.28 -12.51 3.33
CA LEU A 198 0.76 -13.19 4.54
C LEU A 198 1.70 -12.30 5.36
N PHE A 199 2.80 -11.85 4.76
CA PHE A 199 3.80 -11.06 5.46
C PHE A 199 3.29 -9.68 5.88
N HIS A 200 2.48 -9.04 5.03
CA HIS A 200 1.84 -7.78 5.38
C HIS A 200 0.94 -7.94 6.62
N THR A 201 0.16 -9.03 6.70
CA THR A 201 -0.74 -9.27 7.83
C THR A 201 0.01 -9.28 9.15
N VAL A 202 1.07 -10.07 9.25
CA VAL A 202 1.81 -10.26 10.49
C VAL A 202 2.61 -8.99 10.87
N ALA A 203 3.35 -8.42 9.92
CA ALA A 203 4.16 -7.22 10.16
C ALA A 203 3.30 -6.01 10.56
N LYS A 204 2.13 -5.84 9.93
CA LYS A 204 1.21 -4.74 10.27
C LYS A 204 0.55 -4.92 11.62
N SER A 205 0.15 -6.14 11.98
CA SER A 205 -0.38 -6.42 13.31
C SER A 205 0.62 -6.01 14.39
N LEU A 206 1.89 -6.40 14.22
CA LEU A 206 2.96 -6.00 15.14
C LEU A 206 3.09 -4.48 15.22
N LEU A 207 3.19 -3.80 14.08
CA LEU A 207 3.40 -2.35 14.03
C LEU A 207 2.25 -1.55 14.64
N PHE A 208 1.00 -1.91 14.35
CA PHE A 208 -0.15 -1.23 14.96
C PHE A 208 -0.17 -1.40 16.47
N LEU A 209 0.08 -2.61 16.99
CA LEU A 209 0.13 -2.83 18.44
C LEU A 209 1.30 -2.06 19.07
N CYS A 210 2.50 -2.10 18.47
CA CYS A 210 3.63 -1.32 18.96
C CYS A 210 3.32 0.19 19.01
N VAL A 211 2.71 0.74 17.95
CA VAL A 211 2.30 2.16 17.92
C VAL A 211 1.25 2.44 18.98
N GLY A 212 0.33 1.52 19.24
CA GLY A 212 -0.68 1.66 20.29
C GLY A 212 -0.07 1.72 21.68
N THR A 213 0.83 0.79 21.99
CA THR A 213 1.56 0.79 23.27
C THR A 213 2.42 2.06 23.40
N ALA A 214 3.12 2.48 22.34
CA ALA A 214 3.88 3.73 22.34
C ALA A 214 2.98 4.94 22.58
N GLU A 215 1.84 5.06 21.87
CA GLU A 215 0.87 6.14 22.04
C GLU A 215 0.37 6.25 23.47
N HIS A 216 0.03 5.11 24.09
CA HIS A 216 -0.53 5.07 25.43
C HIS A 216 0.48 5.55 26.49
N HIS A 217 1.77 5.25 26.34
CA HIS A 217 2.78 5.56 27.35
C HIS A 217 3.56 6.87 27.09
N ILE A 218 3.67 7.31 25.82
CA ILE A 218 4.35 8.56 25.43
C ILE A 218 3.35 9.71 25.36
N GLY A 219 2.06 9.43 25.13
CA GLY A 219 1.00 10.44 24.99
C GLY A 219 0.95 11.12 23.61
N SER A 220 1.73 10.63 22.63
CA SER A 220 1.75 11.19 21.27
C SER A 220 1.73 10.09 20.19
N ARG A 221 1.15 10.43 19.04
CA ARG A 221 1.09 9.61 17.82
C ARG A 221 2.09 10.05 16.75
N ASN A 222 2.82 11.14 16.99
CA ASN A 222 3.72 11.69 15.97
C ASN A 222 5.04 10.94 15.94
N VAL A 223 5.53 10.66 14.73
CA VAL A 223 6.84 10.02 14.51
C VAL A 223 7.96 10.87 15.09
N GLU A 224 7.82 12.21 15.07
CA GLU A 224 8.83 13.12 15.64
C GLU A 224 8.97 12.97 17.16
N ASP A 225 7.86 12.72 17.87
CA ASP A 225 7.86 12.55 19.33
C ASP A 225 8.40 11.17 19.76
N MET A 226 8.63 10.27 18.79
CA MET A 226 9.29 8.98 19.01
C MET A 226 10.83 9.06 18.94
N ASP A 227 11.40 10.27 18.86
CA ASP A 227 12.87 10.44 18.96
C ASP A 227 13.37 10.00 20.33
N GLY A 228 14.50 9.30 20.34
CA GLY A 228 15.05 8.74 21.57
C GLY A 228 14.23 7.60 22.19
N MET A 229 13.35 6.98 21.41
CA MET A 229 12.48 5.91 21.90
C MET A 229 13.27 4.70 22.40
N PHE A 230 14.46 4.46 21.89
CA PHE A 230 15.35 3.40 22.38
C PHE A 230 15.73 3.57 23.85
N SER A 231 15.83 4.82 24.34
CA SER A 231 16.06 5.10 25.78
C SER A 231 14.77 5.07 26.60
N ARG A 232 13.64 5.47 26.00
CA ARG A 232 12.34 5.56 26.69
C ARG A 232 11.64 4.21 26.82
N MET A 233 11.75 3.37 25.78
CA MET A 233 11.10 2.06 25.67
C MET A 233 12.04 1.05 24.99
N PRO A 234 13.07 0.57 25.73
CA PRO A 234 14.15 -0.25 25.16
C PRO A 234 13.74 -1.61 24.62
N HIS A 235 12.65 -2.23 25.09
CA HIS A 235 12.15 -3.50 24.58
C HIS A 235 11.12 -3.29 23.46
N LEU A 236 10.29 -2.26 23.53
CA LEU A 236 9.30 -1.96 22.49
C LEU A 236 9.95 -1.51 21.19
N THR A 237 11.00 -0.70 21.28
CA THR A 237 11.71 -0.14 20.10
C THR A 237 12.24 -1.24 19.18
N PRO A 238 12.97 -2.26 19.65
CA PRO A 238 13.40 -3.37 18.81
C PRO A 238 12.25 -4.13 18.14
N LEU A 239 11.13 -4.34 18.84
CA LEU A 239 9.94 -4.98 18.26
C LEU A 239 9.32 -4.12 17.12
N MET A 240 9.25 -2.81 17.34
CA MET A 240 8.81 -1.88 16.31
C MET A 240 9.77 -1.85 15.12
N MET A 241 11.09 -1.83 15.36
CA MET A 241 12.11 -1.94 14.32
C MET A 241 11.98 -3.23 13.54
N LEU A 242 11.77 -4.37 14.22
CA LEU A 242 11.53 -5.66 13.58
C LEU A 242 10.31 -5.63 12.67
N GLY A 243 9.21 -5.04 13.11
CA GLY A 243 8.01 -4.85 12.30
C GLY A 243 8.25 -3.99 11.07
N ILE A 244 8.99 -2.88 11.21
CA ILE A 244 9.39 -2.00 10.11
C ILE A 244 10.30 -2.74 9.12
N MET A 245 11.34 -3.44 9.62
CA MET A 245 12.25 -4.23 8.79
C MET A 245 11.48 -5.32 8.03
N GLY A 246 10.49 -5.94 8.67
CA GLY A 246 9.58 -6.90 8.05
C GLY A 246 8.82 -6.36 6.83
N MET A 247 8.66 -5.04 6.73
CA MET A 247 7.93 -4.39 5.63
C MET A 247 8.77 -4.06 4.40
N PHE A 248 10.11 -3.92 4.51
CA PHE A 248 10.90 -3.46 3.37
C PHE A 248 12.34 -3.98 3.26
N VAL A 249 12.90 -4.60 4.30
CA VAL A 249 14.29 -5.05 4.32
C VAL A 249 14.41 -6.53 3.94
N ALA A 250 15.44 -6.86 3.16
CA ALA A 250 15.88 -8.24 2.98
C ALA A 250 16.47 -8.77 4.31
N PRO A 251 16.28 -10.01 4.60
CA PRO A 251 15.65 -11.10 3.87
C PRO A 251 14.22 -11.39 4.33
N PHE A 252 13.54 -10.40 4.94
CA PHE A 252 12.17 -10.58 5.39
C PHE A 252 11.20 -10.76 4.21
N GLY A 253 10.12 -11.50 4.46
CA GLY A 253 9.23 -12.02 3.44
C GLY A 253 8.58 -10.99 2.51
N MET A 254 8.37 -9.73 2.94
CA MET A 254 7.81 -8.70 2.08
C MET A 254 8.72 -8.37 0.89
N LEU A 255 10.04 -8.31 1.07
CA LEU A 255 10.95 -8.07 -0.05
C LEU A 255 11.02 -9.28 -0.98
N VAL A 256 11.00 -10.50 -0.43
CA VAL A 256 10.94 -11.73 -1.22
C VAL A 256 9.69 -11.76 -2.09
N SER A 257 8.55 -11.35 -1.53
CA SER A 257 7.29 -11.27 -2.27
C SER A 257 7.31 -10.19 -3.35
N LYS A 258 7.94 -9.03 -3.10
CA LYS A 258 8.16 -7.98 -4.10
C LYS A 258 9.10 -8.45 -5.22
N TRP A 259 10.12 -9.24 -4.90
CA TRP A 259 10.96 -9.88 -5.89
C TRP A 259 10.16 -10.85 -6.77
N GLY A 260 9.28 -11.66 -6.16
CA GLY A 260 8.36 -12.51 -6.90
C GLY A 260 7.44 -11.71 -7.84
N ALA A 261 6.92 -10.56 -7.39
CA ALA A 261 6.14 -9.66 -8.22
C ALA A 261 6.96 -9.10 -9.40
N LEU A 262 8.24 -8.74 -9.17
CA LEU A 262 9.14 -8.27 -10.22
C LEU A 262 9.36 -9.34 -11.29
N VAL A 263 9.63 -10.58 -10.86
CA VAL A 263 9.80 -11.72 -11.76
C VAL A 263 8.54 -11.96 -12.59
N ALA A 264 7.35 -11.93 -11.94
CA ALA A 264 6.08 -12.10 -12.63
C ALA A 264 5.80 -10.99 -13.66
N PHE A 265 6.07 -9.74 -13.32
CA PHE A 265 5.90 -8.61 -14.26
C PHE A 265 6.90 -8.68 -15.43
N ALA A 266 8.12 -9.13 -15.18
CA ALA A 266 9.12 -9.35 -16.23
C ALA A 266 8.71 -10.49 -17.17
N GLN A 267 8.24 -11.62 -16.63
CA GLN A 267 7.78 -12.77 -17.43
C GLN A 267 6.53 -12.46 -18.26
N THR A 268 5.67 -11.57 -17.76
CA THR A 268 4.47 -11.12 -18.50
C THR A 268 4.75 -9.96 -19.44
N GLY A 269 5.99 -9.46 -19.52
CA GLY A 269 6.39 -8.34 -20.37
C GLY A 269 5.81 -6.99 -19.94
N ASN A 270 5.33 -6.86 -18.70
CA ASN A 270 4.65 -5.66 -18.24
C ASN A 270 5.63 -4.63 -17.66
N VAL A 271 6.34 -3.92 -18.55
CA VAL A 271 7.36 -2.93 -18.20
C VAL A 271 6.82 -1.81 -17.31
N LEU A 272 5.59 -1.37 -17.55
CA LEU A 272 4.97 -0.31 -16.74
C LEU A 272 4.83 -0.76 -15.27
N MET A 273 4.44 -2.01 -15.03
CA MET A 273 4.33 -2.55 -13.67
C MET A 273 5.70 -2.69 -13.00
N ILE A 274 6.76 -2.98 -13.75
CA ILE A 274 8.13 -2.98 -13.23
C ILE A 274 8.51 -1.58 -12.75
N MET A 275 8.24 -0.54 -13.55
CA MET A 275 8.49 0.86 -13.15
C MET A 275 7.69 1.25 -11.91
N VAL A 276 6.39 0.96 -11.88
CA VAL A 276 5.54 1.24 -10.73
C VAL A 276 6.05 0.54 -9.47
N LEU A 277 6.46 -0.73 -9.59
CA LEU A 277 7.04 -1.49 -8.48
C LEU A 277 8.34 -0.86 -7.97
N ALA A 278 9.23 -0.43 -8.87
CA ALA A 278 10.49 0.20 -8.50
C ALA A 278 10.28 1.53 -7.78
N PHE A 279 9.52 2.46 -8.36
CA PHE A 279 9.26 3.78 -7.76
C PHE A 279 8.42 3.70 -6.48
N GLY A 280 7.38 2.86 -6.45
CA GLY A 280 6.59 2.64 -5.25
C GLY A 280 7.39 1.99 -4.12
N SER A 281 8.32 1.09 -4.46
CA SER A 281 9.23 0.49 -3.47
C SER A 281 10.25 1.50 -2.95
N ALA A 282 10.77 2.40 -3.80
CA ALA A 282 11.65 3.49 -3.37
C ALA A 282 10.92 4.44 -2.40
N ALA A 283 9.69 4.84 -2.70
CA ALA A 283 8.85 5.62 -1.79
C ALA A 283 8.59 4.88 -0.46
N THR A 284 8.34 3.56 -0.54
CA THR A 284 8.17 2.70 0.65
C THR A 284 9.45 2.69 1.51
N PHE A 285 10.60 2.55 0.90
CA PHE A 285 11.90 2.60 1.60
C PHE A 285 12.10 3.94 2.30
N PHE A 286 11.74 5.05 1.64
CA PHE A 286 11.94 6.39 2.16
C PHE A 286 11.17 6.63 3.47
N PHE A 287 9.86 6.37 3.53
CA PHE A 287 9.11 6.65 4.76
C PHE A 287 9.41 5.65 5.90
N TRP A 288 9.72 4.39 5.58
CA TRP A 288 10.15 3.44 6.61
C TRP A 288 11.55 3.76 7.15
N GLY A 289 12.50 4.11 6.28
CA GLY A 289 13.86 4.49 6.67
C GLY A 289 13.86 5.74 7.56
N LYS A 290 13.05 6.74 7.20
CA LYS A 290 12.84 7.95 8.00
C LYS A 290 12.35 7.63 9.42
N TRP A 291 11.38 6.72 9.55
CA TRP A 291 10.84 6.32 10.86
C TRP A 291 11.84 5.47 11.65
N LEU A 292 12.49 4.52 10.99
CA LEU A 292 13.53 3.69 11.61
C LEU A 292 14.68 4.54 12.18
N ALA A 293 15.10 5.58 11.45
CA ALA A 293 16.12 6.51 11.91
C ALA A 293 15.71 7.29 13.18
N LYS A 294 14.43 7.64 13.31
CA LYS A 294 13.91 8.26 14.55
C LYS A 294 13.94 7.29 15.73
N LEU A 295 13.50 6.06 15.52
CA LEU A 295 13.49 5.04 16.58
C LEU A 295 14.90 4.72 17.10
N SER A 296 15.92 4.77 16.23
CA SER A 296 17.30 4.46 16.58
C SER A 296 18.00 5.58 17.40
N GLY A 297 17.34 6.72 17.59
CA GLY A 297 17.85 7.80 18.42
C GLY A 297 17.99 7.39 19.89
N VAL A 298 19.09 7.81 20.52
CA VAL A 298 19.32 7.61 21.96
C VAL A 298 19.23 8.95 22.66
N ASP A 299 18.42 9.03 23.71
CA ASP A 299 18.31 10.22 24.56
C ASP A 299 18.77 9.88 25.98
N PRO A 300 19.94 10.35 26.41
CA PRO A 300 20.46 10.06 27.74
C PRO A 300 19.65 10.69 28.87
N THR A 301 18.80 11.69 28.55
CA THR A 301 17.95 12.38 29.53
C THR A 301 16.54 11.81 29.61
N ALA A 302 16.18 10.90 28.73
CA ALA A 302 14.85 10.32 28.69
C ALA A 302 14.60 9.34 29.84
N GLN A 303 13.44 9.49 30.49
CA GLN A 303 13.01 8.53 31.50
C GLN A 303 12.44 7.27 30.83
N ASN A 304 12.74 6.11 31.40
CA ASN A 304 12.14 4.85 30.96
C ASN A 304 10.68 4.79 31.39
N VAL A 305 9.76 4.80 30.44
CA VAL A 305 8.31 4.73 30.67
C VAL A 305 7.75 3.31 30.44
N GLU A 306 8.60 2.38 30.02
CA GLU A 306 8.22 1.01 29.66
C GLU A 306 7.78 0.15 30.87
N VAL A 307 8.19 0.52 32.07
CA VAL A 307 7.86 -0.17 33.33
C VAL A 307 6.36 -0.27 33.56
N ASN A 308 5.58 0.65 32.99
CA ASN A 308 4.14 0.72 33.14
C ASN A 308 3.36 -0.14 32.12
N VAL A 309 4.03 -0.79 31.18
CA VAL A 309 3.37 -1.61 30.13
C VAL A 309 2.87 -2.92 30.73
N HIS A 310 1.61 -3.24 30.46
CA HIS A 310 0.95 -4.41 31.02
C HIS A 310 1.52 -5.73 30.45
N LYS A 311 1.59 -6.79 31.26
CA LYS A 311 2.12 -8.10 30.85
C LYS A 311 1.39 -8.71 29.65
N THR A 312 0.08 -8.48 29.53
CA THR A 312 -0.72 -8.98 28.39
C THR A 312 -0.35 -8.30 27.08
N GLU A 313 0.03 -7.01 27.10
CA GLU A 313 0.53 -6.31 25.91
C GLU A 313 1.85 -6.91 25.45
N TRP A 314 2.80 -7.16 26.40
CA TRP A 314 4.06 -7.83 26.09
C TRP A 314 3.86 -9.22 25.50
N MET A 315 2.93 -10.00 26.05
CA MET A 315 2.62 -11.32 25.53
C MET A 315 2.12 -11.25 24.09
N ALA A 316 1.21 -10.33 23.78
CA ALA A 316 0.70 -10.13 22.42
C ALA A 316 1.80 -9.68 21.45
N LEU A 317 2.60 -8.68 21.83
CA LEU A 317 3.69 -8.14 21.00
C LEU A 317 4.74 -9.21 20.69
N ASN A 318 5.22 -9.94 21.72
CA ASN A 318 6.23 -10.98 21.54
C ASN A 318 5.71 -12.16 20.73
N THR A 319 4.44 -12.54 20.91
CA THR A 319 3.82 -13.64 20.12
C THR A 319 3.76 -13.27 18.64
N ILE A 320 3.35 -12.04 18.29
CA ILE A 320 3.27 -11.63 16.89
C ILE A 320 4.68 -11.44 16.30
N ALA A 321 5.63 -10.94 17.08
CA ALA A 321 7.03 -10.85 16.64
C ALA A 321 7.63 -12.23 16.36
N ALA A 322 7.40 -13.20 17.25
CA ALA A 322 7.80 -14.58 17.02
C ALA A 322 7.12 -15.20 15.79
N LEU A 323 5.83 -14.90 15.57
CA LEU A 323 5.09 -15.34 14.39
C LEU A 323 5.67 -14.74 13.10
N LEU A 324 6.11 -13.48 13.12
CA LEU A 324 6.77 -12.84 11.97
C LEU A 324 8.05 -13.59 11.58
N ILE A 325 8.89 -13.89 12.55
CA ILE A 325 10.13 -14.64 12.32
C ILE A 325 9.81 -16.06 11.84
N LEU A 326 8.84 -16.73 12.49
CA LEU A 326 8.40 -18.07 12.11
C LEU A 326 7.90 -18.13 10.66
N CYS A 327 7.09 -17.16 10.22
CA CYS A 327 6.61 -17.09 8.84
C CYS A 327 7.78 -16.91 7.85
N CYS A 328 8.80 -16.13 8.21
CA CYS A 328 10.00 -15.97 7.36
C CYS A 328 10.81 -17.27 7.25
N VAL A 329 10.99 -17.99 8.34
CA VAL A 329 11.72 -19.28 8.36
C VAL A 329 10.91 -20.37 7.66
N ALA A 330 9.59 -20.41 7.88
CA ALA A 330 8.69 -21.38 7.27
C ALA A 330 8.34 -21.07 5.80
N PHE A 331 8.86 -19.97 5.23
CA PHE A 331 8.55 -19.54 3.87
C PHE A 331 8.69 -20.66 2.82
N PRO A 332 9.78 -21.45 2.76
CA PRO A 332 9.91 -22.52 1.77
C PRO A 332 8.83 -23.60 1.93
N ILE A 333 8.47 -23.94 3.17
CA ILE A 333 7.45 -24.96 3.49
C ILE A 333 6.07 -24.44 3.08
N ILE A 334 5.75 -23.18 3.40
CA ILE A 334 4.49 -22.56 3.01
C ILE A 334 4.37 -22.46 1.48
N SER A 335 5.47 -22.09 0.79
CA SER A 335 5.50 -22.00 -0.66
C SER A 335 5.25 -23.35 -1.33
N SER A 336 6.00 -24.39 -0.95
CA SER A 336 5.90 -25.70 -1.59
C SER A 336 4.70 -26.53 -1.12
N GLY A 337 4.31 -26.41 0.16
CA GLY A 337 3.26 -27.23 0.77
C GLY A 337 1.85 -26.67 0.64
N LEU A 338 1.68 -25.35 0.53
CA LEU A 338 0.36 -24.71 0.49
C LEU A 338 0.11 -23.90 -0.79
N VAL A 339 1.02 -22.99 -1.14
CA VAL A 339 0.76 -22.02 -2.21
C VAL A 339 0.92 -22.66 -3.58
N SER A 340 2.01 -23.40 -3.83
CA SER A 340 2.24 -24.05 -5.13
C SER A 340 1.20 -25.11 -5.47
N PRO A 341 0.76 -26.00 -4.57
CA PRO A 341 -0.33 -26.94 -4.85
C PRO A 341 -1.66 -26.26 -5.15
N TYR A 342 -2.00 -25.19 -4.40
CA TYR A 342 -3.20 -24.39 -4.69
C TYR A 342 -3.16 -23.79 -6.09
N LEU A 343 -2.03 -23.20 -6.49
CA LEU A 343 -1.90 -22.59 -7.81
C LEU A 343 -1.87 -23.64 -8.93
N ALA A 344 -1.25 -24.80 -8.70
CA ALA A 344 -1.31 -25.91 -9.64
C ALA A 344 -2.73 -26.40 -9.88
N MET A 345 -3.55 -26.48 -8.82
CA MET A 345 -4.97 -26.86 -8.94
C MET A 345 -5.78 -25.81 -9.69
N VAL A 346 -5.53 -24.52 -9.48
CA VAL A 346 -6.33 -23.42 -10.04
C VAL A 346 -5.90 -23.04 -11.45
N PHE A 347 -4.59 -23.03 -11.73
CA PHE A 347 -4.03 -22.59 -13.01
C PHE A 347 -3.48 -23.73 -13.88
N GLY A 348 -3.55 -24.99 -13.42
CA GLY A 348 -3.07 -26.16 -14.14
C GLY A 348 -1.54 -26.27 -14.24
N ARG A 349 -0.76 -25.36 -13.64
CA ARG A 349 0.70 -25.37 -13.64
C ARG A 349 1.30 -24.87 -12.33
N VAL A 350 2.46 -25.38 -11.98
CA VAL A 350 3.23 -24.92 -10.82
C VAL A 350 4.01 -23.67 -11.23
N PRO A 351 3.85 -22.51 -10.53
CA PRO A 351 4.63 -21.32 -10.82
C PRO A 351 6.12 -21.52 -10.43
N TYR A 352 7.02 -21.08 -11.29
CA TYR A 352 8.43 -21.01 -10.99
C TYR A 352 8.84 -19.56 -10.79
N VAL A 353 8.90 -19.13 -9.53
CA VAL A 353 9.23 -17.74 -9.16
C VAL A 353 10.62 -17.65 -8.54
N ILE A 354 10.90 -18.53 -7.60
CA ILE A 354 12.18 -18.58 -6.87
C ILE A 354 12.62 -20.04 -6.76
N GLY A 355 13.87 -20.32 -7.12
CA GLY A 355 14.45 -21.66 -6.96
C GLY A 355 14.52 -22.09 -5.50
N LYS A 356 14.41 -23.39 -5.24
CA LYS A 356 14.47 -23.95 -3.86
C LYS A 356 15.76 -23.54 -3.13
N ASP A 357 16.89 -23.53 -3.83
CA ASP A 357 18.19 -23.18 -3.24
C ASP A 357 18.23 -21.72 -2.80
N ALA A 358 17.65 -20.80 -3.60
CA ALA A 358 17.51 -19.40 -3.24
C ALA A 358 16.59 -19.20 -2.02
N MET A 359 15.53 -20.00 -1.88
CA MET A 359 14.66 -19.95 -0.70
C MET A 359 15.41 -20.40 0.57
N TYR A 360 16.20 -21.48 0.49
CA TYR A 360 17.03 -21.92 1.63
C TYR A 360 18.09 -20.88 1.99
N LEU A 361 18.76 -20.29 1.00
CA LEU A 361 19.71 -19.21 1.23
C LEU A 361 19.07 -18.04 1.98
N MET A 362 17.85 -17.64 1.62
CA MET A 362 17.10 -16.60 2.33
C MET A 362 16.87 -16.96 3.79
N VAL A 363 16.48 -18.20 4.10
CA VAL A 363 16.31 -18.67 5.48
C VAL A 363 17.63 -18.57 6.27
N VAL A 364 18.75 -18.97 5.66
CA VAL A 364 20.08 -18.86 6.29
C VAL A 364 20.44 -17.40 6.59
N ILE A 365 20.16 -16.47 5.66
CA ILE A 365 20.40 -15.04 5.86
C ILE A 365 19.50 -14.48 6.98
N VAL A 366 18.22 -14.89 7.06
CA VAL A 366 17.32 -14.52 8.18
C VAL A 366 17.88 -14.99 9.51
N ALA A 367 18.30 -16.24 9.58
CA ALA A 367 18.89 -16.80 10.79
C ALA A 367 20.16 -16.04 11.20
N PHE A 368 21.04 -15.71 10.25
CA PHE A 368 22.25 -14.94 10.51
C PHE A 368 21.92 -13.54 11.06
N ILE A 369 20.99 -12.81 10.44
CA ILE A 369 20.57 -11.48 10.92
C ILE A 369 19.92 -11.58 12.30
N ALA A 370 19.10 -12.61 12.55
CA ALA A 370 18.51 -12.82 13.86
C ALA A 370 19.58 -13.03 14.95
N VAL A 371 20.64 -13.81 14.65
CA VAL A 371 21.77 -13.99 15.57
C VAL A 371 22.50 -12.67 15.83
N VAL A 372 22.77 -11.88 14.78
CA VAL A 372 23.42 -10.55 14.91
C VAL A 372 22.57 -9.61 15.78
N LEU A 373 21.27 -9.55 15.53
CA LEU A 373 20.35 -8.72 16.33
C LEU A 373 20.32 -9.18 17.79
N LEU A 374 20.13 -10.46 18.06
CA LEU A 374 20.09 -11.01 19.43
C LEU A 374 21.39 -10.77 20.19
N THR A 375 22.54 -10.87 19.52
CA THR A 375 23.84 -10.58 20.14
C THR A 375 24.04 -9.08 20.37
N SER A 376 23.52 -8.22 19.47
CA SER A 376 23.62 -6.76 19.60
C SER A 376 22.82 -6.22 20.78
N PHE A 377 21.70 -6.83 21.13
CA PHE A 377 20.88 -6.41 22.29
C PHE A 377 21.53 -6.69 23.65
N ARG A 378 22.55 -7.56 23.72
CA ARG A 378 23.29 -7.82 24.97
C ARG A 378 24.27 -6.72 25.35
N VAL A 379 24.41 -5.69 24.53
CA VAL A 379 25.40 -4.61 24.73
C VAL A 379 24.75 -3.39 25.41
N SER A 380 24.16 -3.58 26.60
CA SER A 380 23.54 -2.49 27.37
C SER A 380 24.53 -1.50 28.00
N ASN A 381 25.83 -1.79 28.03
CA ASN A 381 26.84 -1.01 28.74
C ASN A 381 27.70 -0.12 27.83
N LYS A 382 27.29 0.14 26.57
CA LYS A 382 28.03 1.08 25.74
C LYS A 382 27.76 2.51 26.15
N PRO A 383 28.80 3.39 26.20
CA PRO A 383 28.60 4.81 26.50
C PRO A 383 27.70 5.43 25.43
N HIS A 384 26.67 6.15 25.89
CA HIS A 384 25.82 6.94 25.00
C HIS A 384 26.62 8.15 24.52
N VAL A 385 26.79 8.29 23.22
CA VAL A 385 27.48 9.44 22.62
C VAL A 385 26.44 10.39 22.01
N ASN A 386 26.72 11.68 22.11
CA ASN A 386 25.88 12.72 21.52
C ASN A 386 25.92 12.68 19.97
N VAL A 387 24.95 13.37 19.35
CA VAL A 387 24.93 13.54 17.89
C VAL A 387 26.23 14.15 17.41
N TYR A 388 26.86 13.59 16.37
CA TYR A 388 28.06 14.14 15.76
C TYR A 388 27.74 15.47 15.05
N LEU A 389 28.34 16.55 15.50
CA LEU A 389 28.16 17.90 14.97
C LEU A 389 29.50 18.47 14.49
N SER A 390 30.28 17.68 13.77
CA SER A 390 31.58 18.10 13.19
C SER A 390 32.55 18.76 14.19
N GLY A 391 32.61 18.21 15.42
CA GLY A 391 33.48 18.67 16.48
C GLY A 391 32.88 19.74 17.40
N VAL A 392 31.68 20.22 17.14
CA VAL A 392 30.96 21.11 18.06
C VAL A 392 30.38 20.29 19.20
N GLY A 393 30.73 20.62 20.45
CA GLY A 393 30.17 19.95 21.63
C GLY A 393 28.72 20.33 21.86
N THR A 394 27.94 19.38 22.38
CA THR A 394 26.57 19.64 22.88
C THR A 394 26.57 19.66 24.40
N ASP A 395 25.65 20.43 24.98
CA ASP A 395 25.37 20.38 26.39
C ASP A 395 24.57 19.10 26.76
N LYS A 396 24.25 18.95 28.06
CA LYS A 396 23.46 17.82 28.60
C LYS A 396 22.05 17.72 27.99
N TYR A 397 21.51 18.84 27.48
CA TYR A 397 20.18 18.95 26.88
C TYR A 397 20.20 18.92 25.34
N ARG A 398 21.35 18.56 24.75
CA ARG A 398 21.58 18.54 23.30
C ARG A 398 21.52 19.92 22.63
N HIS A 399 21.78 21.01 23.36
CA HIS A 399 21.95 22.31 22.74
C HIS A 399 23.38 22.51 22.30
N PHE A 400 23.56 23.21 21.19
CA PHE A 400 24.85 23.68 20.71
C PHE A 400 24.71 25.13 20.23
N ARG A 401 25.80 25.87 20.23
CA ARG A 401 25.83 27.22 19.69
C ARG A 401 25.89 27.14 18.16
N GLY A 402 24.79 27.54 17.51
CA GLY A 402 24.71 27.71 16.07
C GLY A 402 25.44 28.96 15.59
N SER A 403 25.40 29.25 14.29
CA SER A 403 25.84 30.49 13.69
C SER A 403 25.13 31.67 14.38
N MET A 404 25.85 32.74 14.64
CA MET A 404 25.38 33.96 15.35
C MET A 404 25.10 33.77 16.86
N GLY A 405 25.61 32.70 17.50
CA GLY A 405 25.57 32.51 18.95
C GLY A 405 24.24 32.05 19.54
N HIS A 406 23.23 31.78 18.72
CA HIS A 406 21.96 31.24 19.18
C HIS A 406 22.09 29.78 19.64
N GLU A 407 21.45 29.46 20.75
CA GLU A 407 21.35 28.07 21.19
C GLU A 407 20.35 27.31 20.30
N VAL A 408 20.82 26.24 19.66
CA VAL A 408 20.06 25.39 18.80
C VAL A 408 20.07 23.98 19.36
N LYS A 409 18.88 23.34 19.41
CA LYS A 409 18.76 21.96 19.85
C LYS A 409 19.16 21.01 18.71
N ALA A 410 20.07 20.08 18.99
CA ALA A 410 20.47 19.04 18.05
C ALA A 410 19.37 17.99 17.92
N GLU A 411 18.47 18.20 16.98
CA GLU A 411 17.36 17.31 16.68
C GLU A 411 17.49 16.72 15.28
N LYS A 412 17.17 15.43 15.14
CA LYS A 412 16.98 14.81 13.83
C LYS A 412 15.59 15.19 13.33
N ARG A 413 15.50 16.09 12.36
CA ARG A 413 14.22 16.45 11.72
C ARG A 413 13.99 15.61 10.48
N ASN A 414 12.77 15.11 10.30
CA ASN A 414 12.36 14.44 9.09
C ASN A 414 11.81 15.43 8.06
N TRP A 415 11.97 15.08 6.81
CA TRP A 415 11.39 15.83 5.70
C TRP A 415 10.09 15.19 5.25
N TYR A 416 9.01 15.93 5.24
CA TYR A 416 7.68 15.43 4.94
C TYR A 416 7.19 15.77 3.52
N SER A 417 7.76 16.80 2.87
CA SER A 417 7.35 17.25 1.51
C SER A 417 5.83 17.41 1.37
N GLU A 418 5.15 17.94 2.38
CA GLU A 418 3.70 18.01 2.43
C GLU A 418 3.14 18.83 1.26
N ASP A 419 3.84 19.90 0.84
CA ASP A 419 3.45 20.74 -0.28
C ASP A 419 3.43 19.99 -1.63
N ALA A 420 4.31 18.99 -1.81
CA ALA A 420 4.43 18.22 -3.04
C ALA A 420 3.67 16.90 -2.97
N LEU A 421 3.79 16.18 -1.87
CA LEU A 421 3.31 14.81 -1.70
C LEU A 421 2.10 14.71 -0.75
N GLY A 422 1.57 15.85 -0.30
CA GLY A 422 0.45 15.90 0.64
C GLY A 422 -0.81 15.24 0.12
N GLU A 423 -1.57 14.64 1.03
CA GLU A 423 -2.83 13.94 0.76
C GLU A 423 -3.83 14.81 -0.03
N LYS A 424 -3.97 16.09 0.35
CA LYS A 424 -4.90 17.04 -0.28
C LYS A 424 -4.59 17.28 -1.76
N ARG A 425 -3.35 17.06 -2.19
CA ARG A 425 -2.91 17.28 -3.56
C ARG A 425 -2.94 15.99 -4.39
N ILE A 426 -2.37 14.92 -3.89
CA ILE A 426 -2.22 13.66 -4.63
C ILE A 426 -3.48 12.79 -4.56
N GLY A 427 -4.16 12.78 -3.41
CA GLY A 427 -5.33 11.93 -3.20
C GLY A 427 -6.46 12.15 -4.21
N PRO A 428 -6.93 13.39 -4.43
CA PRO A 428 -7.98 13.67 -5.42
C PRO A 428 -7.56 13.31 -6.85
N ALA A 429 -6.33 13.62 -7.25
CA ALA A 429 -5.82 13.28 -8.58
C ALA A 429 -5.82 11.77 -8.83
N GLY A 430 -5.31 10.98 -7.88
CA GLY A 430 -5.32 9.52 -7.96
C GLY A 430 -6.75 8.95 -7.99
N SER A 431 -7.64 9.50 -7.19
CA SER A 431 -9.05 9.08 -7.15
C SER A 431 -9.75 9.33 -8.48
N VAL A 432 -9.54 10.49 -9.12
CA VAL A 432 -10.11 10.81 -10.45
C VAL A 432 -9.60 9.83 -11.50
N VAL A 433 -8.30 9.55 -11.53
CA VAL A 433 -7.71 8.61 -12.50
C VAL A 433 -8.28 7.20 -12.29
N CYS A 434 -8.36 6.73 -11.06
CA CYS A 434 -8.93 5.41 -10.76
C CYS A 434 -10.42 5.32 -11.09
N CYS A 435 -11.22 6.37 -10.79
CA CYS A 435 -12.62 6.45 -11.20
C CYS A 435 -12.76 6.36 -12.72
N SER A 436 -11.91 7.08 -13.47
CA SER A 436 -11.93 7.05 -14.93
C SER A 436 -11.64 5.67 -15.50
N ILE A 437 -10.68 4.94 -14.92
CA ILE A 437 -10.35 3.57 -15.32
C ILE A 437 -11.51 2.61 -15.04
N ILE A 438 -12.13 2.71 -13.86
CA ILE A 438 -13.27 1.88 -13.49
C ILE A 438 -14.45 2.17 -14.41
N LEU A 439 -14.77 3.44 -14.64
CA LEU A 439 -15.84 3.84 -15.54
C LEU A 439 -15.59 3.39 -16.98
N PHE A 440 -14.35 3.55 -17.47
CA PHE A 440 -13.96 3.06 -18.79
C PHE A 440 -14.16 1.55 -18.93
N ALA A 441 -13.76 0.75 -17.93
CA ALA A 441 -13.96 -0.68 -17.94
C ALA A 441 -15.46 -1.08 -17.97
N LEU A 442 -16.28 -0.39 -17.17
CA LEU A 442 -17.74 -0.60 -17.16
C LEU A 442 -18.38 -0.22 -18.49
N LEU A 443 -17.98 0.90 -19.09
CA LEU A 443 -18.47 1.36 -20.40
C LEU A 443 -18.05 0.42 -21.53
N CYS A 444 -16.81 -0.09 -21.51
CA CYS A 444 -16.35 -1.09 -22.47
C CYS A 444 -17.23 -2.34 -22.41
N CYS A 445 -17.58 -2.82 -21.22
CA CYS A 445 -18.48 -3.96 -21.08
C CYS A 445 -19.89 -3.68 -21.59
N ALA A 446 -20.44 -2.47 -21.33
CA ALA A 446 -21.78 -2.10 -21.75
C ALA A 446 -21.89 -1.87 -23.27
N TRP A 447 -20.85 -1.23 -23.88
CA TRP A 447 -20.89 -0.78 -25.27
C TRP A 447 -20.45 -1.83 -26.29
N ILE A 448 -19.33 -2.52 -26.02
CA ILE A 448 -18.73 -3.47 -26.99
C ILE A 448 -19.51 -4.78 -27.02
N GLY A 449 -20.30 -5.01 -25.99
CA GLY A 449 -20.99 -6.27 -25.73
C GLY A 449 -20.02 -7.34 -25.21
N PRO A 450 -20.48 -8.18 -24.27
CA PRO A 450 -19.63 -9.14 -23.59
C PRO A 450 -18.99 -10.17 -24.56
N GLU A 451 -19.67 -10.50 -25.64
CA GLU A 451 -19.19 -11.50 -26.63
C GLU A 451 -17.92 -11.03 -27.37
N ARG A 452 -17.86 -9.78 -27.79
CA ARG A 452 -16.69 -9.24 -28.51
C ARG A 452 -15.49 -9.01 -27.61
N LEU A 453 -15.71 -8.64 -26.34
CA LEU A 453 -14.65 -8.49 -25.35
C LEU A 453 -13.98 -9.81 -24.98
N ALA A 454 -14.75 -10.89 -24.90
CA ALA A 454 -14.23 -12.23 -24.64
C ALA A 454 -13.41 -12.79 -25.82
N MET A 455 -13.83 -12.51 -27.06
CA MET A 455 -13.15 -13.00 -28.28
C MET A 455 -11.87 -12.23 -28.63
N SER A 456 -11.77 -10.95 -28.29
CA SER A 456 -10.56 -10.12 -28.57
C SER A 456 -9.45 -10.30 -27.54
N ALA A 457 -9.74 -10.96 -26.45
CA ALA A 457 -8.91 -11.05 -25.27
C ALA A 457 -7.56 -11.79 -25.40
N PRO A 458 -7.41 -12.88 -26.12
CA PRO A 458 -6.15 -13.63 -26.08
C PRO A 458 -4.95 -12.92 -26.70
N SER A 459 -5.18 -11.95 -27.60
CA SER A 459 -4.12 -11.30 -28.36
C SER A 459 -3.56 -10.00 -27.74
N VAL A 460 -4.36 -9.28 -26.97
CA VAL A 460 -4.01 -7.93 -26.48
C VAL A 460 -3.18 -7.96 -25.20
N LEU A 461 -3.38 -8.95 -24.33
CA LEU A 461 -2.66 -9.05 -23.05
C LEU A 461 -1.56 -10.11 -23.02
N ARG A 462 -1.47 -10.98 -24.00
CA ARG A 462 -0.32 -11.88 -24.18
C ARG A 462 0.81 -11.15 -24.91
N GLY A 463 1.47 -10.23 -24.32
CA GLY A 463 2.80 -9.78 -24.79
C GLY A 463 3.00 -9.47 -26.29
N LYS A 464 2.07 -9.86 -27.18
CA LYS A 464 2.20 -9.68 -28.63
C LYS A 464 2.17 -8.24 -29.13
N TYR A 465 1.67 -7.31 -28.33
CA TYR A 465 1.83 -5.88 -28.65
C TYR A 465 3.28 -5.39 -28.45
N PHE A 466 4.10 -6.14 -27.71
CA PHE A 466 5.51 -5.81 -27.52
C PHE A 466 6.46 -6.66 -28.37
N GLU A 467 6.01 -7.75 -28.95
CA GLU A 467 6.85 -8.54 -29.89
C GLU A 467 7.11 -7.83 -31.22
N GLY A 468 6.30 -6.83 -31.60
CA GLY A 468 6.47 -6.05 -32.82
C GLY A 468 6.95 -4.60 -32.63
N SER A 469 6.85 -4.07 -31.41
CA SER A 469 7.33 -2.72 -31.09
C SER A 469 8.61 -2.84 -30.26
N GLY A 470 9.73 -3.01 -30.90
CA GLY A 470 11.03 -3.04 -30.24
C GLY A 470 11.24 -1.80 -29.34
N VAL A 471 12.44 -1.64 -28.81
CA VAL A 471 12.89 -0.54 -27.91
C VAL A 471 12.31 0.85 -28.30
N VAL A 472 12.02 1.07 -29.58
CA VAL A 472 11.41 2.28 -30.13
C VAL A 472 9.98 2.50 -29.63
N GLY A 473 9.15 1.46 -29.54
CA GLY A 473 7.76 1.58 -29.03
C GLY A 473 7.71 1.87 -27.54
N ILE A 474 8.62 1.28 -26.76
CA ILE A 474 8.79 1.57 -25.33
C ILE A 474 9.25 3.03 -25.14
N PHE A 475 10.22 3.46 -25.94
CA PHE A 475 10.73 4.83 -25.89
C PHE A 475 9.64 5.85 -26.26
N ILE A 476 8.91 5.64 -27.36
CA ILE A 476 7.79 6.49 -27.76
C ILE A 476 6.69 6.52 -26.70
N GLY A 477 6.31 5.37 -26.11
CA GLY A 477 5.33 5.29 -25.04
C GLY A 477 5.76 6.04 -23.79
N THR A 478 7.03 5.92 -23.41
CA THR A 478 7.60 6.62 -22.24
C THR A 478 7.63 8.15 -22.48
N VAL A 479 8.06 8.58 -23.66
CA VAL A 479 8.08 10.00 -24.04
C VAL A 479 6.66 10.57 -24.13
N ALA A 480 5.74 9.84 -24.74
CA ALA A 480 4.32 10.24 -24.82
C ALA A 480 3.71 10.37 -23.42
N PHE A 481 3.98 9.44 -22.53
CA PHE A 481 3.50 9.51 -21.14
C PHE A 481 4.14 10.69 -20.38
N ALA A 482 5.44 10.91 -20.53
CA ALA A 482 6.15 12.02 -19.90
C ALA A 482 5.63 13.40 -20.36
N LEU A 483 5.17 13.50 -21.60
CA LEU A 483 4.58 14.72 -22.17
C LEU A 483 3.09 14.89 -21.79
N LEU A 484 2.32 13.80 -21.81
CA LEU A 484 0.88 13.84 -21.53
C LEU A 484 0.55 13.97 -20.04
N ALA A 485 1.32 13.34 -19.16
CA ALA A 485 1.06 13.38 -17.73
C ALA A 485 1.10 14.80 -17.13
N PRO A 486 2.06 15.69 -17.46
CA PRO A 486 2.05 17.08 -17.02
C PRO A 486 0.88 17.89 -17.61
N LEU A 487 0.47 17.60 -18.86
CA LEU A 487 -0.66 18.26 -19.49
C LEU A 487 -1.98 17.90 -18.81
N VAL A 488 -2.21 16.62 -18.57
CA VAL A 488 -3.39 16.13 -17.84
C VAL A 488 -3.39 16.66 -16.40
N GLY A 489 -2.26 16.60 -15.71
CA GLY A 489 -2.10 17.11 -14.35
C GLY A 489 -2.36 18.62 -14.26
N GLY A 490 -1.87 19.41 -15.21
CA GLY A 490 -2.10 20.84 -15.27
C GLY A 490 -3.58 21.21 -15.55
N LEU A 491 -4.28 20.43 -16.36
CA LEU A 491 -5.72 20.62 -16.60
C LEU A 491 -6.53 20.28 -15.33
N ILE A 492 -6.20 19.20 -14.63
CA ILE A 492 -6.86 18.81 -13.38
C ILE A 492 -6.67 19.90 -12.31
N ASP A 493 -5.44 20.40 -12.14
CA ASP A 493 -5.14 21.49 -11.20
C ASP A 493 -5.92 22.79 -11.57
N GLY A 494 -6.04 23.09 -12.86
CA GLY A 494 -6.84 24.22 -13.33
C GLY A 494 -8.34 24.09 -13.04
N VAL A 495 -8.90 22.89 -13.19
CA VAL A 495 -10.29 22.58 -12.84
C VAL A 495 -10.50 22.69 -11.33
N ASP A 496 -9.60 22.12 -10.52
CA ASP A 496 -9.70 22.15 -9.07
C ASP A 496 -9.65 23.57 -8.52
N ARG A 497 -8.70 24.40 -8.97
CA ARG A 497 -8.60 25.81 -8.57
C ARG A 497 -9.84 26.60 -8.93
N LYS A 498 -10.46 26.34 -10.09
CA LYS A 498 -11.68 27.02 -10.53
C LYS A 498 -12.90 26.56 -9.72
N LEU A 499 -13.00 25.27 -9.44
CA LEU A 499 -14.09 24.69 -8.65
C LEU A 499 -14.03 25.18 -7.19
N SER A 500 -12.84 25.11 -6.59
CA SER A 500 -12.61 25.58 -5.22
C SER A 500 -12.90 27.06 -5.03
N ALA A 501 -12.52 27.90 -6.02
CA ALA A 501 -12.84 29.32 -6.00
C ALA A 501 -14.36 29.57 -6.08
N ARG A 502 -15.07 28.82 -6.94
CA ARG A 502 -16.53 28.93 -7.03
C ARG A 502 -17.25 28.47 -5.76
N MET A 503 -16.79 27.42 -5.12
CA MET A 503 -17.31 26.96 -3.83
C MET A 503 -17.09 27.99 -2.71
N GLN A 504 -16.08 28.85 -2.86
CA GLN A 504 -15.80 29.98 -1.95
C GLN A 504 -16.49 31.29 -2.37
N GLY A 505 -17.38 31.28 -3.36
CA GLY A 505 -18.06 32.47 -3.85
C GLY A 505 -17.17 33.44 -4.65
N ARG A 506 -15.99 32.99 -5.13
CA ARG A 506 -15.03 33.79 -5.89
C ARG A 506 -15.04 33.42 -7.38
N VAL A 507 -14.64 34.37 -8.22
CA VAL A 507 -14.37 34.11 -9.64
C VAL A 507 -13.01 33.42 -9.73
N GLY A 508 -13.00 32.11 -10.01
CA GLY A 508 -11.77 31.32 -10.09
C GLY A 508 -10.83 31.71 -11.24
N PRO A 509 -9.54 31.27 -11.18
CA PRO A 509 -8.57 31.53 -12.23
C PRO A 509 -8.97 30.84 -13.55
N ARG A 510 -8.26 31.17 -14.64
CA ARG A 510 -8.45 30.48 -15.92
C ARG A 510 -8.06 29.01 -15.82
N LEU A 511 -8.74 28.12 -16.54
CA LEU A 511 -8.46 26.68 -16.56
C LEU A 511 -6.99 26.35 -16.90
N LEU A 512 -6.39 27.16 -17.79
CA LEU A 512 -5.00 26.98 -18.22
C LEU A 512 -3.99 27.75 -17.36
N GLN A 513 -4.40 28.32 -16.23
CA GLN A 513 -3.51 29.08 -15.34
C GLN A 513 -2.26 28.30 -14.90
N PRO A 514 -2.32 27.00 -14.56
CA PRO A 514 -1.13 26.25 -14.21
C PRO A 514 -0.06 26.24 -15.30
N PHE A 515 -0.45 26.20 -16.56
CA PHE A 515 0.49 26.24 -17.69
C PHE A 515 1.12 27.64 -17.87
N TYR A 516 0.35 28.70 -17.64
CA TYR A 516 0.89 30.07 -17.66
C TYR A 516 1.87 30.28 -16.50
N ASP A 517 1.60 29.70 -15.33
CA ASP A 517 2.49 29.78 -14.16
C ASP A 517 3.83 29.06 -14.44
N VAL A 518 3.79 27.87 -15.05
CA VAL A 518 4.99 27.14 -15.48
C VAL A 518 5.75 27.92 -16.57
N ALA A 519 5.07 28.43 -17.58
CA ALA A 519 5.70 29.23 -18.65
C ALA A 519 6.37 30.50 -18.11
N LYS A 520 5.77 31.14 -17.10
CA LYS A 520 6.35 32.28 -16.40
C LYS A 520 7.61 31.93 -15.62
N LEU A 521 7.60 30.76 -14.97
CA LEU A 521 8.78 30.25 -14.24
C LEU A 521 9.93 29.91 -15.19
N LEU A 522 9.64 29.31 -16.34
CA LEU A 522 10.66 28.98 -17.35
C LEU A 522 11.28 30.22 -18.00
N ARG A 523 10.58 31.36 -18.00
CA ARG A 523 11.08 32.66 -18.53
C ARG A 523 11.88 33.45 -17.49
N LYS A 524 11.87 33.07 -16.21
CA LYS A 524 12.70 33.72 -15.20
C LYS A 524 14.17 33.35 -15.42
N ALA A 525 15.02 34.35 -15.50
CA ALA A 525 16.47 34.14 -15.48
C ALA A 525 16.86 33.40 -14.18
N PRO A 526 17.82 32.47 -14.23
CA PRO A 526 18.32 31.82 -13.05
C PRO A 526 18.86 32.90 -12.10
N ALA A 527 18.18 33.10 -10.97
CA ALA A 527 18.70 33.93 -9.91
C ALA A 527 19.88 33.15 -9.31
N SER A 528 21.09 33.66 -9.45
CA SER A 528 22.21 33.20 -8.67
C SER A 528 21.90 33.54 -7.22
N VAL A 529 21.53 32.54 -6.43
CA VAL A 529 21.50 32.68 -4.97
C VAL A 529 22.95 32.73 -4.54
N ASN A 530 23.47 33.92 -4.23
CA ASN A 530 24.71 34.07 -3.50
C ASN A 530 24.49 33.46 -2.12
N THR A 531 24.94 32.22 -1.96
CA THR A 531 25.01 31.53 -0.67
C THR A 531 26.40 31.76 -0.07
N MET A 532 26.79 32.98 0.09
CA MET A 532 27.94 33.36 0.93
C MET A 532 27.63 34.73 1.52
N ASP A 533 26.99 34.69 2.66
CA ASP A 533 27.23 35.54 3.83
C ASP A 533 26.67 34.88 5.08
#